data_32ac76a287ee3af9a1d9826baf8fe600
#
_entry.id   32ac76a287ee3af9a1d9826baf8fe600
#
_cell.length_a   1.000
_cell.length_b   1.000
_cell.length_c   1.000
_cell.angle_alpha   90.00
_cell.angle_beta   90.00
_cell.angle_gamma   90.00
#
_symmetry.space_group_name_H-M   'P 1'
#
loop_
_entity.id
_entity.type
_entity.pdbx_description
1 polymer ?
#
loop_
_entity_poly.entity_id
_entity_poly.type
_entity_poly.pdbx_seq_one_letter_code
_entity_poly.pdbx_strand_id
1 'polypeptide(L)'
;MIFWQLLKSDLIILKNKIPGKIIDLLVWAATVIVIGGYVMQAFGVGRSFGLFQSAGLIVACISFELYGNLFELVSDMENTGYMKYLLSLPHGNLKIICTKVLTYTIHGIISGLIVLPIIKLILLDQFSLLSINYFKFALTIILTSLFFGWFAIFLACRVRSVDQIRSVQVRIIFPLWFFFCYNFSFKIAYF
;
A
#
# COMPACT_ATOMS: atom_id res chain seq x y z
N MET A 1 20.83 -4.54 19.23
CA MET A 1 21.62 -4.80 18.02
C MET A 1 20.85 -5.55 16.94
N ILE A 2 20.27 -6.70 17.22
CA ILE A 2 19.62 -7.59 16.22
C ILE A 2 18.44 -6.93 15.49
N PHE A 3 17.57 -6.21 16.18
CA PHE A 3 16.45 -5.49 15.56
C PHE A 3 16.91 -4.59 14.39
N TRP A 4 17.96 -3.80 14.60
CA TRP A 4 18.50 -2.93 13.57
C TRP A 4 19.18 -3.67 12.42
N GLN A 5 19.80 -4.82 12.69
CA GLN A 5 20.41 -5.66 11.66
C GLN A 5 19.33 -6.30 10.78
N LEU A 6 18.27 -6.83 11.37
CA LEU A 6 17.13 -7.39 10.64
C LEU A 6 16.43 -6.31 9.80
N LEU A 7 16.13 -5.15 10.40
CA LEU A 7 15.54 -4.04 9.67
C LEU A 7 16.42 -3.58 8.51
N LYS A 8 17.73 -3.45 8.73
CA LYS A 8 18.68 -3.07 7.68
C LYS A 8 18.71 -4.10 6.53
N SER A 9 18.70 -5.39 6.85
CA SER A 9 18.64 -6.46 5.85
C SER A 9 17.36 -6.36 5.01
N ASP A 10 16.21 -6.22 5.66
CA ASP A 10 14.92 -6.08 4.98
C ASP A 10 14.87 -4.82 4.10
N LEU A 11 15.43 -3.70 4.57
CA LEU A 11 15.51 -2.45 3.79
C LEU A 11 16.45 -2.55 2.58
N ILE A 12 17.53 -3.32 2.66
CA ILE A 12 18.41 -3.59 1.51
C ILE A 12 17.65 -4.40 0.45
N ILE A 13 16.91 -5.42 0.86
CA ILE A 13 16.06 -6.21 -0.05
C ILE A 13 15.01 -5.30 -0.70
N LEU A 14 14.37 -4.44 0.09
CA LEU A 14 13.41 -3.47 -0.40
C LEU A 14 14.01 -2.57 -1.48
N LYS A 15 15.19 -1.99 -1.21
CA LYS A 15 15.88 -1.10 -2.15
C LYS A 15 16.03 -1.73 -3.54
N ASN A 16 16.34 -3.01 -3.61
CA ASN A 16 16.50 -3.73 -4.87
C ASN A 16 15.15 -3.97 -5.59
N LYS A 17 14.04 -4.00 -4.86
CA LYS A 17 12.69 -4.17 -5.42
C LYS A 17 12.02 -2.86 -5.84
N ILE A 18 12.48 -1.71 -5.34
CA ILE A 18 11.89 -0.38 -5.61
C ILE A 18 11.74 -0.08 -7.10
N PRO A 19 12.74 -0.29 -7.98
CA PRO A 19 12.60 0.06 -9.40
C PRO A 19 11.43 -0.65 -10.09
N GLY A 20 11.26 -1.94 -9.86
CA GLY A 20 10.12 -2.70 -10.38
C GLY A 20 8.78 -2.19 -9.83
N LYS A 21 8.71 -1.94 -8.52
CA LYS A 21 7.52 -1.40 -7.88
C LYS A 21 7.11 -0.02 -8.43
N ILE A 22 8.08 0.85 -8.72
CA ILE A 22 7.78 2.16 -9.32
C ILE A 22 7.09 1.99 -10.66
N ILE A 23 7.56 1.08 -11.51
CA ILE A 23 6.97 0.82 -12.83
C ILE A 23 5.55 0.29 -12.66
N ASP A 24 5.33 -0.70 -11.80
CA ASP A 24 4.00 -1.28 -11.56
C ASP A 24 3.02 -0.23 -11.04
N LEU A 25 3.43 0.58 -10.06
CA LEU A 25 2.63 1.67 -9.50
C LEU A 25 2.36 2.76 -10.55
N LEU A 26 3.34 3.09 -11.40
CA LEU A 26 3.20 4.08 -12.46
C LEU A 26 2.10 3.66 -13.44
N VAL A 27 2.18 2.45 -13.97
CA VAL A 27 1.20 1.93 -14.94
C VAL A 27 -0.19 1.89 -14.33
N TRP A 28 -0.30 1.32 -13.13
CA TRP A 28 -1.59 1.14 -12.48
C TRP A 28 -2.21 2.47 -12.02
N ALA A 29 -1.45 3.32 -11.32
CA ALA A 29 -1.94 4.62 -10.87
C ALA A 29 -2.29 5.53 -12.05
N ALA A 30 -1.46 5.56 -13.10
CA ALA A 30 -1.74 6.33 -14.31
C ALA A 30 -3.07 5.90 -14.95
N THR A 31 -3.32 4.59 -15.07
CA THR A 31 -4.57 4.06 -15.62
C THR A 31 -5.78 4.54 -14.83
N VAL A 32 -5.74 4.42 -13.50
CA VAL A 32 -6.86 4.83 -12.63
C VAL A 32 -7.08 6.35 -12.68
N ILE A 33 -6.01 7.15 -12.69
CA ILE A 33 -6.11 8.63 -12.74
C ILE A 33 -6.64 9.09 -14.10
N VAL A 34 -6.21 8.48 -15.20
CA VAL A 34 -6.71 8.81 -16.54
C VAL A 34 -8.19 8.48 -16.65
N ILE A 35 -8.61 7.32 -16.16
CA ILE A 35 -10.02 6.95 -16.17
C ILE A 35 -10.84 7.95 -15.34
N GLY A 36 -10.45 8.25 -14.11
CA GLY A 36 -11.19 9.15 -13.24
C GLY A 36 -11.11 10.62 -13.63
N GLY A 37 -9.93 11.05 -14.09
CA GLY A 37 -9.68 12.46 -14.41
C GLY A 37 -10.17 12.90 -15.80
N TYR A 38 -10.25 11.98 -16.76
CA TYR A 38 -10.59 12.32 -18.14
C TYR A 38 -11.77 11.52 -18.69
N VAL A 39 -11.74 10.18 -18.57
CA VAL A 39 -12.78 9.33 -19.15
C VAL A 39 -14.12 9.56 -18.46
N MET A 40 -14.15 9.59 -17.13
CA MET A 40 -15.38 9.83 -16.37
C MET A 40 -15.97 11.22 -16.62
N GLN A 41 -15.13 12.22 -16.90
CA GLN A 41 -15.61 13.55 -17.29
C GLN A 41 -16.33 13.53 -18.65
N ALA A 42 -15.86 12.71 -19.60
CA ALA A 42 -16.52 12.53 -20.89
C ALA A 42 -17.92 11.89 -20.74
N PHE A 43 -18.16 11.15 -19.67
CA PHE A 43 -19.49 10.60 -19.33
C PHE A 43 -20.33 11.54 -18.43
N GLY A 44 -19.95 12.81 -18.28
CA GLY A 44 -20.72 13.81 -17.54
C GLY A 44 -20.46 13.85 -16.03
N VAL A 45 -19.47 13.14 -15.55
CA VAL A 45 -19.05 13.23 -14.13
C VAL A 45 -18.26 14.53 -13.92
N GLY A 46 -18.52 15.22 -12.82
CA GLY A 46 -17.90 16.53 -12.54
C GLY A 46 -16.36 16.47 -12.48
N ARG A 47 -15.71 17.58 -12.85
CA ARG A 47 -14.23 17.69 -12.89
C ARG A 47 -13.54 17.40 -11.56
N SER A 48 -14.22 17.62 -10.43
CA SER A 48 -13.70 17.32 -9.10
C SER A 48 -13.55 15.82 -8.80
N PHE A 49 -14.18 14.94 -9.60
CA PHE A 49 -14.14 13.51 -9.39
C PHE A 49 -12.71 12.93 -9.52
N GLY A 50 -11.93 13.40 -10.50
CA GLY A 50 -10.55 12.95 -10.69
C GLY A 50 -9.65 13.28 -9.49
N LEU A 51 -9.77 14.50 -8.95
CA LEU A 51 -9.02 14.90 -7.74
C LEU A 51 -9.36 14.03 -6.54
N PHE A 52 -10.62 13.78 -6.43
CA PHE A 52 -11.22 13.03 -5.35
C PHE A 52 -10.81 11.54 -5.43
N GLN A 53 -10.91 10.90 -6.58
CA GLN A 53 -10.43 9.55 -6.82
C GLN A 53 -8.93 9.44 -6.56
N SER A 54 -8.15 10.48 -6.89
CA SER A 54 -6.71 10.54 -6.64
C SER A 54 -6.36 10.46 -5.15
N ALA A 55 -7.15 11.06 -4.28
CA ALA A 55 -6.96 10.95 -2.84
C ALA A 55 -7.21 9.50 -2.33
N GLY A 56 -8.28 8.86 -2.80
CA GLY A 56 -8.55 7.46 -2.52
C GLY A 56 -7.49 6.51 -3.09
N LEU A 57 -6.93 6.85 -4.26
CA LEU A 57 -5.90 6.07 -4.91
C LEU A 57 -4.62 5.93 -4.07
N ILE A 58 -4.23 6.97 -3.32
CA ILE A 58 -3.07 6.91 -2.43
C ILE A 58 -3.26 5.80 -1.38
N VAL A 59 -4.43 5.76 -0.75
CA VAL A 59 -4.78 4.72 0.23
C VAL A 59 -4.87 3.35 -0.44
N ALA A 60 -5.43 3.30 -1.65
CA ALA A 60 -5.51 2.07 -2.43
C ALA A 60 -4.13 1.51 -2.80
N CYS A 61 -3.16 2.35 -3.17
CA CYS A 61 -1.79 1.93 -3.43
C CYS A 61 -1.11 1.35 -2.19
N ILE A 62 -1.33 1.96 -1.02
CA ILE A 62 -0.83 1.42 0.25
C ILE A 62 -1.49 0.05 0.55
N SER A 63 -2.79 -0.11 0.26
CA SER A 63 -3.49 -1.38 0.46
C SER A 63 -3.03 -2.48 -0.50
N PHE A 64 -2.55 -2.15 -1.69
CA PHE A 64 -1.95 -3.11 -2.62
C PHE A 64 -0.64 -3.72 -2.10
N GLU A 65 0.13 -2.95 -1.33
CA GLU A 65 1.32 -3.48 -0.66
C GLU A 65 0.98 -4.61 0.33
N LEU A 66 -0.22 -4.60 0.89
CA LEU A 66 -0.73 -5.69 1.73
C LEU A 66 -0.64 -7.04 1.01
N TYR A 67 -1.08 -7.10 -0.27
CA TYR A 67 -1.02 -8.33 -1.05
C TYR A 67 0.41 -8.82 -1.25
N GLY A 68 1.32 -7.95 -1.68
CA GLY A 68 2.72 -8.28 -1.91
C GLY A 68 3.42 -8.75 -0.63
N ASN A 69 3.20 -8.05 0.47
CA ASN A 69 3.77 -8.40 1.77
C ASN A 69 3.22 -9.71 2.32
N LEU A 70 1.91 -9.95 2.15
CA LEU A 70 1.26 -11.20 2.54
C LEU A 70 1.80 -12.38 1.71
N PHE A 71 1.91 -12.20 0.39
CA PHE A 71 2.44 -13.21 -0.50
C PHE A 71 3.89 -13.58 -0.14
N GLU A 72 4.74 -12.58 0.07
CA GLU A 72 6.14 -12.78 0.44
C GLU A 72 6.24 -13.57 1.76
N LEU A 73 5.46 -13.20 2.77
CA LEU A 73 5.51 -13.83 4.07
C LEU A 73 5.01 -15.28 4.06
N VAL A 74 3.87 -15.53 3.40
CA VAL A 74 3.29 -16.88 3.31
C VAL A 74 4.15 -17.79 2.44
N SER A 75 4.66 -17.28 1.30
CA SER A 75 5.58 -18.01 0.42
C SER A 75 6.89 -18.37 1.15
N ASP A 76 7.41 -17.47 1.97
CA ASP A 76 8.58 -17.78 2.81
C ASP A 76 8.26 -18.89 3.83
N MET A 77 7.13 -18.80 4.49
CA MET A 77 6.73 -19.81 5.47
C MET A 77 6.48 -21.20 4.85
N GLU A 78 6.03 -21.25 3.59
CA GLU A 78 5.76 -22.49 2.87
C GLU A 78 7.06 -23.12 2.29
N ASN A 79 7.95 -22.30 1.71
CA ASN A 79 9.08 -22.77 0.93
C ASN A 79 10.43 -22.68 1.67
N THR A 80 10.85 -21.48 2.05
CA THR A 80 12.20 -21.24 2.59
C THR A 80 12.26 -21.41 4.11
N GLY A 81 11.17 -21.13 4.80
CA GLY A 81 11.10 -21.24 6.26
C GLY A 81 11.96 -20.23 7.00
N TYR A 82 12.42 -19.16 6.34
CA TYR A 82 13.26 -18.14 6.95
C TYR A 82 12.58 -17.48 8.16
N MET A 83 11.30 -17.18 8.04
CA MET A 83 10.52 -16.62 9.16
C MET A 83 10.41 -17.60 10.32
N LYS A 84 10.23 -18.92 10.05
CA LYS A 84 10.23 -19.96 11.08
C LYS A 84 11.58 -20.04 11.78
N TYR A 85 12.66 -19.97 11.00
CA TYR A 85 14.03 -19.93 11.55
C TYR A 85 14.22 -18.69 12.43
N LEU A 86 13.82 -17.50 12.00
CA LEU A 86 13.92 -16.29 12.83
C LEU A 86 13.16 -16.42 14.15
N LEU A 87 11.96 -16.99 14.13
CA LEU A 87 11.13 -17.18 15.33
C LEU A 87 11.69 -18.27 16.26
N SER A 88 12.54 -19.18 15.78
CA SER A 88 13.20 -20.19 16.62
C SER A 88 14.45 -19.67 17.34
N LEU A 89 14.94 -18.48 16.95
CA LEU A 89 16.08 -17.89 17.63
C LEU A 89 15.71 -17.44 19.05
N PRO A 90 16.65 -17.45 20.02
CA PRO A 90 16.42 -17.04 21.40
C PRO A 90 16.22 -15.52 21.56
N HIS A 91 15.49 -14.94 20.63
CA HIS A 91 15.16 -13.51 20.59
C HIS A 91 13.65 -13.38 20.69
N GLY A 92 13.17 -12.44 21.48
CA GLY A 92 11.73 -12.29 21.70
C GLY A 92 10.96 -12.16 20.37
N ASN A 93 10.01 -13.05 20.12
CA ASN A 93 9.20 -13.13 18.90
C ASN A 93 8.55 -11.79 18.52
N LEU A 94 8.14 -11.01 19.53
CA LEU A 94 7.59 -9.67 19.32
C LEU A 94 8.56 -8.73 18.57
N LYS A 95 9.86 -8.81 18.84
CA LYS A 95 10.85 -7.95 18.15
C LYS A 95 10.92 -8.28 16.66
N ILE A 96 10.84 -9.56 16.32
CA ILE A 96 10.86 -10.02 14.91
C ILE A 96 9.60 -9.56 14.19
N ILE A 97 8.44 -9.76 14.81
CA ILE A 97 7.14 -9.33 14.27
C ILE A 97 7.13 -7.80 14.09
N CYS A 98 7.53 -7.04 15.11
CA CYS A 98 7.60 -5.57 15.00
C CYS A 98 8.55 -5.10 13.90
N THR A 99 9.69 -5.79 13.69
CA THR A 99 10.59 -5.48 12.57
C THR A 99 9.88 -5.67 11.23
N LYS A 100 9.16 -6.76 11.03
CA LYS A 100 8.40 -7.02 9.80
C LYS A 100 7.27 -6.01 9.59
N VAL A 101 6.52 -5.69 10.64
CA VAL A 101 5.49 -4.64 10.58
C VAL A 101 6.10 -3.31 10.16
N LEU A 102 7.23 -2.92 10.75
CA LEU A 102 7.91 -1.68 10.42
C LEU A 102 8.40 -1.68 8.96
N THR A 103 8.96 -2.79 8.49
CA THR A 103 9.35 -2.95 7.08
C THR A 103 8.15 -2.77 6.16
N TYR A 104 7.01 -3.43 6.44
CA TYR A 104 5.80 -3.31 5.64
C TYR A 104 5.18 -1.91 5.70
N THR A 105 5.29 -1.24 6.85
CA THR A 105 4.90 0.18 6.99
C THR A 105 5.74 1.07 6.08
N ILE A 106 7.06 0.86 6.03
CA ILE A 106 7.95 1.60 5.14
C ILE A 106 7.61 1.34 3.67
N HIS A 107 7.28 0.09 3.29
CA HIS A 107 6.79 -0.24 1.94
C HIS A 107 5.56 0.60 1.58
N GLY A 108 4.55 0.63 2.46
CA GLY A 108 3.33 1.40 2.25
C GLY A 108 3.58 2.91 2.14
N ILE A 109 4.46 3.47 2.99
CA ILE A 109 4.83 4.90 2.94
C ILE A 109 5.48 5.24 1.60
N ILE A 110 6.43 4.44 1.14
CA ILE A 110 7.12 4.65 -0.13
C ILE A 110 6.11 4.61 -1.28
N SER A 111 5.24 3.61 -1.32
CA SER A 111 4.21 3.47 -2.36
C SER A 111 3.22 4.64 -2.36
N GLY A 112 2.76 5.08 -1.19
CA GLY A 112 1.88 6.23 -1.08
C GLY A 112 2.53 7.55 -1.52
N LEU A 113 3.84 7.74 -1.26
CA LEU A 113 4.58 8.93 -1.68
C LEU A 113 4.86 8.97 -3.18
N ILE A 114 5.12 7.81 -3.81
CA ILE A 114 5.39 7.71 -5.26
C ILE A 114 4.16 8.13 -6.07
N VAL A 115 2.96 7.89 -5.58
CA VAL A 115 1.71 8.22 -6.29
C VAL A 115 1.49 9.72 -6.43
N LEU A 116 1.95 10.55 -5.49
CA LEU A 116 1.77 12.01 -5.54
C LEU A 116 2.32 12.67 -6.81
N PRO A 117 3.60 12.45 -7.20
CA PRO A 117 4.11 13.01 -8.43
C PRO A 117 3.37 12.49 -9.68
N ILE A 118 2.90 11.24 -9.66
CA ILE A 118 2.12 10.67 -10.76
C ILE A 118 0.79 11.42 -10.91
N ILE A 119 0.08 11.68 -9.82
CA ILE A 119 -1.15 12.47 -9.83
C ILE A 119 -0.88 13.85 -10.42
N LYS A 120 0.18 14.53 -9.97
CA LYS A 120 0.52 15.88 -10.46
C LYS A 120 0.87 15.89 -11.96
N LEU A 121 1.61 14.88 -12.44
CA LEU A 121 1.99 14.77 -13.84
C LEU A 121 0.79 14.53 -14.76
N ILE A 122 -0.23 13.80 -14.31
CA ILE A 122 -1.38 13.46 -15.15
C ILE A 122 -2.47 14.54 -15.06
N LEU A 123 -2.81 15.01 -13.85
CA LEU A 123 -3.86 16.01 -13.66
C LEU A 123 -3.40 17.46 -13.85
N LEU A 124 -2.11 17.71 -14.07
CA LEU A 124 -1.50 19.01 -14.38
C LEU A 124 -2.12 20.17 -13.58
N ASP A 125 -2.96 20.97 -14.24
CA ASP A 125 -3.56 22.19 -13.68
C ASP A 125 -4.73 21.91 -12.73
N GLN A 126 -5.32 20.73 -12.79
CA GLN A 126 -6.43 20.37 -11.91
C GLN A 126 -5.97 20.07 -10.47
N PHE A 127 -4.67 19.74 -10.28
CA PHE A 127 -4.11 19.35 -8.99
C PHE A 127 -3.03 20.34 -8.52
N SER A 128 -3.32 21.04 -7.41
CA SER A 128 -2.37 21.95 -6.77
C SER A 128 -1.73 21.28 -5.56
N LEU A 129 -0.41 21.09 -5.61
CA LEU A 129 0.35 20.57 -4.46
C LEU A 129 0.30 21.55 -3.26
N LEU A 130 0.17 22.86 -3.51
CA LEU A 130 0.14 23.88 -2.47
C LEU A 130 -1.14 23.84 -1.62
N SER A 131 -2.23 23.24 -2.13
CA SER A 131 -3.49 23.09 -1.41
C SER A 131 -3.51 21.93 -0.42
N ILE A 132 -2.47 21.08 -0.43
CA ILE A 132 -2.38 19.90 0.43
C ILE A 132 -1.93 20.32 1.83
N ASN A 133 -2.69 19.89 2.84
CA ASN A 133 -2.21 19.95 4.21
C ASN A 133 -1.22 18.81 4.46
N TYR A 134 0.07 19.10 4.30
CA TYR A 134 1.16 18.11 4.41
C TYR A 134 1.19 17.37 5.74
N PHE A 135 0.80 18.01 6.84
CA PHE A 135 0.76 17.35 8.14
C PHE A 135 -0.33 16.26 8.19
N LYS A 136 -1.55 16.59 7.76
CA LYS A 136 -2.65 15.62 7.70
C LYS A 136 -2.32 14.50 6.71
N PHE A 137 -1.74 14.85 5.58
CA PHE A 137 -1.31 13.90 4.57
C PHE A 137 -0.27 12.90 5.10
N ALA A 138 0.80 13.38 5.74
CA ALA A 138 1.83 12.52 6.32
C ALA A 138 1.27 11.62 7.42
N LEU A 139 0.41 12.17 8.29
CA LEU A 139 -0.25 11.40 9.33
C LEU A 139 -1.13 10.29 8.75
N THR A 140 -1.90 10.59 7.71
CA THR A 140 -2.76 9.61 7.03
C THR A 140 -1.93 8.48 6.41
N ILE A 141 -0.86 8.79 5.67
CA ILE A 141 0.02 7.78 5.08
C ILE A 141 0.64 6.88 6.16
N ILE A 142 1.17 7.47 7.23
CA ILE A 142 1.83 6.71 8.31
C ILE A 142 0.82 5.78 9.00
N LEU A 143 -0.34 6.30 9.39
CA LEU A 143 -1.35 5.50 10.09
C LEU A 143 -1.91 4.40 9.19
N THR A 144 -2.21 4.70 7.93
CA THR A 144 -2.71 3.72 6.96
C THR A 144 -1.67 2.64 6.68
N SER A 145 -0.41 3.02 6.47
CA SER A 145 0.68 2.06 6.24
C SER A 145 0.94 1.18 7.45
N LEU A 146 0.87 1.74 8.66
CA LEU A 146 1.01 0.99 9.90
C LEU A 146 -0.14 -0.01 10.08
N PHE A 147 -1.37 0.42 9.81
CA PHE A 147 -2.54 -0.46 9.86
C PHE A 147 -2.39 -1.63 8.89
N PHE A 148 -2.04 -1.38 7.62
CA PHE A 148 -1.87 -2.45 6.64
C PHE A 148 -0.64 -3.33 6.92
N GLY A 149 0.41 -2.79 7.54
CA GLY A 149 1.55 -3.57 8.01
C GLY A 149 1.15 -4.61 9.06
N TRP A 150 0.37 -4.22 10.07
CA TRP A 150 -0.20 -5.15 11.06
C TRP A 150 -1.21 -6.10 10.44
N PHE A 151 -2.05 -5.61 9.55
CA PHE A 151 -3.09 -6.41 8.90
C PHE A 151 -2.48 -7.51 8.00
N ALA A 152 -1.32 -7.25 7.36
CA ALA A 152 -0.59 -8.26 6.62
C ALA A 152 -0.15 -9.43 7.52
N ILE A 153 0.43 -9.14 8.67
CA ILE A 153 0.82 -10.17 9.66
C ILE A 153 -0.40 -10.94 10.18
N PHE A 154 -1.48 -10.22 10.51
CA PHE A 154 -2.72 -10.86 10.96
C PHE A 154 -3.28 -11.84 9.93
N LEU A 155 -3.33 -11.44 8.66
CA LEU A 155 -3.79 -12.32 7.57
C LEU A 155 -2.83 -13.50 7.36
N ALA A 156 -1.52 -13.29 7.43
CA ALA A 156 -0.53 -14.35 7.30
C ALA A 156 -0.68 -15.43 8.37
N CYS A 157 -1.10 -15.06 9.58
CA CYS A 157 -1.41 -16.04 10.62
C CYS A 157 -2.65 -16.90 10.31
N ARG A 158 -3.52 -16.45 9.40
CA ARG A 158 -4.76 -17.17 9.02
C ARG A 158 -4.60 -17.96 7.72
N VAL A 159 -3.72 -17.56 6.86
CA VAL A 159 -3.46 -18.18 5.56
C VAL A 159 -2.38 -19.25 5.71
N ARG A 160 -2.67 -20.45 5.23
CA ARG A 160 -1.76 -21.62 5.39
C ARG A 160 -0.96 -21.93 4.13
N SER A 161 -1.40 -21.45 2.95
CA SER A 161 -0.76 -21.72 1.67
C SER A 161 -0.90 -20.53 0.72
N VAL A 162 0.00 -20.47 -0.27
CA VAL A 162 -0.02 -19.45 -1.32
C VAL A 162 -1.35 -19.47 -2.10
N ASP A 163 -1.94 -20.64 -2.32
CA ASP A 163 -3.23 -20.75 -3.02
C ASP A 163 -4.38 -20.05 -2.29
N GLN A 164 -4.34 -20.05 -0.94
CA GLN A 164 -5.36 -19.36 -0.14
C GLN A 164 -5.25 -17.84 -0.24
N ILE A 165 -4.07 -17.30 -0.60
CA ILE A 165 -3.88 -15.85 -0.77
C ILE A 165 -4.78 -15.31 -1.87
N ARG A 166 -4.98 -16.06 -2.96
CA ARG A 166 -5.91 -15.65 -4.03
C ARG A 166 -7.33 -15.45 -3.50
N SER A 167 -7.78 -16.31 -2.61
CA SER A 167 -9.10 -16.17 -1.97
C SER A 167 -9.18 -14.93 -1.07
N VAL A 168 -8.11 -14.64 -0.33
CA VAL A 168 -7.98 -13.42 0.49
C VAL A 168 -7.96 -12.17 -0.38
N GLN A 169 -7.25 -12.22 -1.51
CA GLN A 169 -7.20 -11.11 -2.48
C GLN A 169 -8.59 -10.76 -2.98
N VAL A 170 -9.35 -11.76 -3.44
CA VAL A 170 -10.69 -11.53 -4.01
C VAL A 170 -11.72 -11.16 -2.95
N ARG A 171 -11.66 -11.76 -1.76
CA ARG A 171 -12.69 -11.58 -0.73
C ARG A 171 -12.45 -10.41 0.21
N ILE A 172 -11.20 -9.98 0.38
CA ILE A 172 -10.84 -8.94 1.35
C ILE A 172 -10.17 -7.76 0.64
N ILE A 173 -9.08 -7.99 -0.11
CA ILE A 173 -8.24 -6.91 -0.63
C ILE A 173 -8.97 -6.14 -1.74
N PHE A 174 -9.59 -6.82 -2.71
CA PHE A 174 -10.35 -6.16 -3.77
C PHE A 174 -11.56 -5.37 -3.25
N PRO A 175 -12.44 -5.89 -2.37
CA PRO A 175 -13.51 -5.09 -1.80
C PRO A 175 -13.00 -3.86 -1.04
N LEU A 176 -11.93 -4.00 -0.23
CA LEU A 176 -11.30 -2.87 0.45
C LEU A 176 -10.78 -1.82 -0.55
N TRP A 177 -10.11 -2.27 -1.61
CA TRP A 177 -9.60 -1.39 -2.64
C TRP A 177 -10.72 -0.62 -3.37
N PHE A 178 -11.78 -1.31 -3.79
CA PHE A 178 -12.95 -0.65 -4.38
C PHE A 178 -13.59 0.35 -3.41
N PHE A 179 -13.67 0.00 -2.14
CA PHE A 179 -14.22 0.88 -1.12
C PHE A 179 -13.39 2.16 -0.98
N PHE A 180 -12.08 2.07 -0.95
CA PHE A 180 -11.19 3.24 -0.88
C PHE A 180 -11.21 4.08 -2.15
N CYS A 181 -11.20 3.46 -3.33
CA CYS A 181 -11.19 4.20 -4.59
C CYS A 181 -12.52 4.87 -4.93
N TYR A 182 -13.65 4.28 -4.55
CA TYR A 182 -14.95 4.71 -5.07
C TYR A 182 -15.92 5.25 -4.01
N ASN A 183 -15.89 4.79 -2.76
CA ASN A 183 -16.90 5.12 -1.76
C ASN A 183 -16.48 6.16 -0.71
N PHE A 184 -15.21 6.27 -0.39
CA PHE A 184 -14.74 7.33 0.53
C PHE A 184 -14.95 8.71 -0.06
N SER A 185 -15.21 8.75 -1.31
CA SER A 185 -15.38 9.82 -2.21
C SER A 185 -16.63 10.69 -1.99
N PHE A 186 -17.76 10.11 -1.69
CA PHE A 186 -19.01 10.86 -1.68
C PHE A 186 -19.20 11.80 -0.47
N LYS A 187 -18.55 11.55 0.66
CA LYS A 187 -18.76 12.36 1.88
C LYS A 187 -17.84 13.56 2.06
N ILE A 188 -16.67 13.60 1.40
CA ILE A 188 -15.68 14.67 1.57
C ILE A 188 -15.95 15.84 0.60
N ALA A 189 -16.70 15.63 -0.47
CA ALA A 189 -17.03 16.66 -1.45
C ALA A 189 -18.10 17.66 -0.98
N TYR A 190 -18.71 17.45 0.20
CA TYR A 190 -19.77 18.33 0.76
C TYR A 190 -19.35 19.06 2.05
N PHE A 191 -18.06 19.03 2.39
CA PHE A 191 -17.47 19.84 3.45
C PHE A 191 -16.25 20.60 2.89
#